data_fdad97e42bde6769464904260d282583
#
_entry.id   fdad97e42bde6769464904260d282583
#
_cell.length_a   1.000
_cell.length_b   1.000
_cell.length_c   1.000
_cell.angle_alpha   90.00
_cell.angle_beta   90.00
_cell.angle_gamma   90.00
#
_symmetry.space_group_name_H-M   'P 1'
#
loop_
_entity.id
_entity.type
_entity.pdbx_description
1 polymer ?
#
loop_
_entity_poly.entity_id
_entity_poly.type
_entity_poly.pdbx_seq_one_letter_code
_entity_poly.pdbx_strand_id
1 'polypeptide(L)'
;MNGHLPTSHSFYSQRLRLQFVEWGNTKAPTIVFVHGVRDHSRTWDDVLKYFVDDYHIVAPDLRGHGDSEWVNGSGYDFLDYLYDLYQLIVQNDYGPVCLVGHSLGGAITSFFAGPYPELVSKLVVIEGIGLWQRHATELSLGEKLRTWVETTQSLADRQPKRYDSLADAYQRMQQANPQLSREQAYHLTLHGSVRHEDGRFTWKYDNYTYNFSIMGIRTDEMIEL
;
A
#
# COMPACT_ATOMS: atom_id res chain seq x y z
N MET A 1 -22.13 -14.11 10.70
CA MET A 1 -21.45 -12.85 10.38
C MET A 1 -22.49 -11.93 9.81
N ASN A 2 -23.02 -11.01 10.61
CA ASN A 2 -23.97 -10.00 10.15
C ASN A 2 -23.21 -9.01 9.27
N GLY A 3 -23.54 -9.03 8.02
CA GLY A 3 -23.05 -8.49 6.80
C GLY A 3 -22.59 -7.03 6.76
N HIS A 4 -21.42 -6.74 7.24
CA HIS A 4 -20.69 -5.56 6.76
C HIS A 4 -19.88 -5.99 5.52
N LEU A 5 -20.56 -6.10 4.38
CA LEU A 5 -19.88 -6.32 3.10
C LEU A 5 -19.00 -5.11 2.77
N PRO A 6 -17.79 -5.33 2.24
CA PRO A 6 -16.95 -4.24 1.79
C PRO A 6 -17.60 -3.44 0.66
N THR A 7 -17.47 -2.14 0.69
CA THR A 7 -17.87 -1.24 -0.39
C THR A 7 -16.64 -0.59 -0.99
N SER A 8 -16.48 -0.70 -2.30
CA SER A 8 -15.35 -0.12 -3.02
C SER A 8 -15.68 1.29 -3.50
N HIS A 9 -14.74 2.21 -3.28
CA HIS A 9 -14.84 3.61 -3.66
C HIS A 9 -13.58 4.05 -4.39
N SER A 10 -13.64 5.22 -5.04
CA SER A 10 -12.48 5.84 -5.65
C SER A 10 -12.41 7.33 -5.32
N PHE A 11 -11.21 7.85 -5.28
CA PHE A 11 -10.91 9.28 -5.15
C PHE A 11 -9.79 9.65 -6.12
N TYR A 12 -9.60 10.95 -6.33
CA TYR A 12 -8.54 11.44 -7.20
C TYR A 12 -7.44 12.09 -6.37
N SER A 13 -6.21 11.65 -6.60
CA SER A 13 -5.03 12.29 -6.06
C SER A 13 -4.08 12.66 -7.20
N GLN A 14 -3.73 13.93 -7.31
CA GLN A 14 -3.05 14.50 -8.46
C GLN A 14 -3.82 14.14 -9.76
N ARG A 15 -3.31 13.20 -10.57
CA ARG A 15 -3.90 12.80 -11.86
C ARG A 15 -4.29 11.32 -11.88
N LEU A 16 -4.21 10.64 -10.72
CA LEU A 16 -4.52 9.22 -10.58
C LEU A 16 -5.86 9.04 -9.91
N ARG A 17 -6.63 8.08 -10.41
CA ARG A 17 -7.80 7.53 -9.74
C ARG A 17 -7.31 6.43 -8.81
N LEU A 18 -7.45 6.65 -7.52
CA LEU A 18 -7.06 5.71 -6.48
C LEU A 18 -8.30 5.04 -5.90
N GLN A 19 -8.15 3.81 -5.47
CA GLN A 19 -9.21 2.98 -4.92
C GLN A 19 -9.05 2.82 -3.41
N PHE A 20 -10.17 2.72 -2.70
CA PHE A 20 -10.19 2.28 -1.31
C PHE A 20 -11.44 1.45 -1.04
N VAL A 21 -11.40 0.70 0.03
CA VAL A 21 -12.50 -0.16 0.48
C VAL A 21 -12.92 0.26 1.87
N GLU A 22 -14.24 0.28 2.11
CA GLU A 22 -14.85 0.63 3.38
C GLU A 22 -15.64 -0.53 3.98
N TRP A 23 -15.66 -0.58 5.32
CA TRP A 23 -16.49 -1.49 6.12
C TRP A 23 -17.05 -0.77 7.33
N GLY A 24 -18.11 -1.32 7.89
CA GLY A 24 -18.68 -0.88 9.17
C GLY A 24 -19.59 0.34 9.06
N ASN A 25 -19.75 1.03 10.19
CA ASN A 25 -20.65 2.17 10.30
C ASN A 25 -19.91 3.48 10.03
N THR A 26 -20.24 4.17 8.96
CA THR A 26 -19.63 5.45 8.56
C THR A 26 -19.77 6.59 9.57
N LYS A 27 -20.61 6.41 10.61
CA LYS A 27 -20.75 7.39 11.72
C LYS A 27 -19.87 7.05 12.92
N ALA A 28 -19.24 5.89 12.95
CA ALA A 28 -18.32 5.48 14.00
C ALA A 28 -16.93 6.12 13.80
N PRO A 29 -16.07 6.12 14.83
CA PRO A 29 -14.69 6.59 14.67
C PRO A 29 -13.96 5.83 13.56
N THR A 30 -13.21 6.56 12.72
CA THR A 30 -12.56 5.98 11.54
C THR A 30 -11.19 5.42 11.87
N ILE A 31 -10.91 4.20 11.37
CA ILE A 31 -9.58 3.60 11.31
C ILE A 31 -9.17 3.46 9.84
N VAL A 32 -8.01 4.01 9.47
CA VAL A 32 -7.43 3.86 8.14
C VAL A 32 -6.29 2.84 8.19
N PHE A 33 -6.43 1.74 7.43
CA PHE A 33 -5.46 0.67 7.34
C PHE A 33 -4.64 0.79 6.04
N VAL A 34 -3.34 1.04 6.15
CA VAL A 34 -2.43 1.25 5.02
C VAL A 34 -1.50 0.06 4.84
N HIS A 35 -1.59 -0.60 3.69
CA HIS A 35 -0.87 -1.85 3.40
C HIS A 35 0.61 -1.63 3.04
N GLY A 36 1.39 -2.72 2.97
CA GLY A 36 2.78 -2.74 2.56
C GLY A 36 2.98 -2.78 1.04
N VAL A 37 4.24 -2.73 0.60
CA VAL A 37 4.59 -2.83 -0.82
C VAL A 37 4.16 -4.20 -1.40
N ARG A 38 3.63 -4.19 -2.65
CA ARG A 38 3.11 -5.37 -3.37
C ARG A 38 1.94 -6.07 -2.71
N ASP A 39 1.23 -5.35 -1.86
CA ASP A 39 0.03 -5.79 -1.19
C ASP A 39 -1.20 -4.98 -1.67
N HIS A 40 -2.33 -5.08 -1.00
CA HIS A 40 -3.57 -4.40 -1.37
C HIS A 40 -4.49 -4.23 -0.15
N SER A 41 -5.55 -3.42 -0.27
CA SER A 41 -6.51 -3.12 0.79
C SER A 41 -7.13 -4.35 1.44
N ARG A 42 -7.39 -5.40 0.65
CA ARG A 42 -8.07 -6.61 1.11
C ARG A 42 -7.18 -7.57 1.93
N THR A 43 -5.90 -7.24 2.13
CA THR A 43 -5.01 -7.98 3.04
C THR A 43 -5.48 -7.90 4.50
N TRP A 44 -6.25 -6.86 4.81
CA TRP A 44 -6.72 -6.58 6.16
C TRP A 44 -7.98 -7.36 6.55
N ASP A 45 -8.69 -8.00 5.62
CA ASP A 45 -10.01 -8.61 5.84
C ASP A 45 -10.08 -9.53 7.07
N ASP A 46 -9.04 -10.34 7.30
CA ASP A 46 -8.98 -11.23 8.47
C ASP A 46 -8.86 -10.48 9.80
N VAL A 47 -8.28 -9.29 9.79
CA VAL A 47 -8.10 -8.43 10.97
C VAL A 47 -9.35 -7.59 11.21
N LEU A 48 -9.99 -7.10 10.14
CA LEU A 48 -11.10 -6.16 10.22
C LEU A 48 -12.34 -6.72 10.95
N LYS A 49 -12.52 -8.04 10.94
CA LYS A 49 -13.61 -8.71 11.65
C LYS A 49 -13.66 -8.43 13.16
N TYR A 50 -12.55 -7.97 13.75
CA TYR A 50 -12.46 -7.59 15.16
C TYR A 50 -12.81 -6.13 15.44
N PHE A 51 -12.97 -5.31 14.39
CA PHE A 51 -13.16 -3.87 14.50
C PHE A 51 -14.43 -3.37 13.82
N VAL A 52 -14.97 -4.11 12.86
CA VAL A 52 -16.04 -3.66 11.95
C VAL A 52 -17.36 -3.34 12.66
N ASP A 53 -17.61 -3.90 13.82
CA ASP A 53 -18.84 -3.64 14.60
C ASP A 53 -18.78 -2.29 15.33
N ASP A 54 -17.57 -1.83 15.72
CA ASP A 54 -17.37 -0.64 16.55
C ASP A 54 -16.80 0.56 15.78
N TYR A 55 -16.19 0.32 14.61
CA TYR A 55 -15.46 1.34 13.85
C TYR A 55 -15.91 1.43 12.41
N HIS A 56 -15.74 2.60 11.83
CA HIS A 56 -15.68 2.80 10.40
C HIS A 56 -14.28 2.47 9.91
N ILE A 57 -14.16 1.52 9.00
CA ILE A 57 -12.86 1.05 8.50
C ILE A 57 -12.67 1.52 7.07
N VAL A 58 -11.50 2.07 6.78
CA VAL A 58 -11.08 2.51 5.45
C VAL A 58 -9.73 1.88 5.12
N ALA A 59 -9.60 1.23 3.98
CA ALA A 59 -8.33 0.68 3.52
C ALA A 59 -8.08 1.09 2.05
N PRO A 60 -7.16 2.01 1.78
CA PRO A 60 -6.77 2.34 0.41
C PRO A 60 -5.91 1.25 -0.21
N ASP A 61 -6.06 1.10 -1.53
CA ASP A 61 -5.01 0.56 -2.38
C ASP A 61 -4.04 1.70 -2.71
N LEU A 62 -2.79 1.58 -2.30
CA LEU A 62 -1.75 2.57 -2.59
C LEU A 62 -1.57 2.73 -4.11
N ARG A 63 -1.14 3.92 -4.59
CA ARG A 63 -0.80 4.10 -6.01
C ARG A 63 0.12 2.97 -6.48
N GLY A 64 -0.15 2.43 -7.67
CA GLY A 64 0.59 1.30 -8.21
C GLY A 64 0.27 -0.06 -7.59
N HIS A 65 -0.76 -0.17 -6.76
CA HIS A 65 -1.18 -1.40 -6.09
C HIS A 65 -2.70 -1.59 -6.19
N GLY A 66 -3.13 -2.84 -6.04
CA GLY A 66 -4.55 -3.19 -6.00
C GLY A 66 -5.32 -2.69 -7.21
N ASP A 67 -6.47 -2.07 -6.97
CA ASP A 67 -7.32 -1.48 -8.01
C ASP A 67 -7.06 0.03 -8.24
N SER A 68 -6.03 0.59 -7.58
CA SER A 68 -5.52 1.94 -7.84
C SER A 68 -4.70 2.00 -9.13
N GLU A 69 -4.75 3.16 -9.81
CA GLU A 69 -3.99 3.37 -11.05
C GLU A 69 -2.48 3.35 -10.82
N TRP A 70 -1.76 2.97 -11.87
CA TRP A 70 -0.31 2.98 -11.94
C TRP A 70 0.20 4.31 -12.51
N VAL A 71 1.36 4.74 -12.05
CA VAL A 71 2.00 5.97 -12.54
C VAL A 71 2.59 5.73 -13.93
N ASN A 72 2.21 6.54 -14.91
CA ASN A 72 2.74 6.49 -16.26
C ASN A 72 3.89 7.51 -16.43
N GLY A 73 5.06 7.01 -16.84
CA GLY A 73 6.20 7.85 -17.22
C GLY A 73 7.01 8.43 -16.06
N SER A 74 6.81 7.96 -14.83
CA SER A 74 7.57 8.35 -13.64
C SER A 74 7.71 7.15 -12.68
N GLY A 75 8.56 7.31 -11.67
CA GLY A 75 8.63 6.37 -10.54
C GLY A 75 7.60 6.68 -9.46
N TYR A 76 7.70 5.95 -8.37
CA TYR A 76 6.87 6.13 -7.18
C TYR A 76 7.70 6.89 -6.13
N ASP A 77 7.35 8.16 -5.89
CA ASP A 77 7.98 8.96 -4.84
C ASP A 77 7.25 8.78 -3.51
N PHE A 78 8.01 8.83 -2.43
CA PHE A 78 7.44 8.69 -1.09
C PHE A 78 6.48 9.83 -0.73
N LEU A 79 6.79 11.05 -1.17
CA LEU A 79 5.94 12.22 -0.93
C LEU A 79 4.59 12.12 -1.64
N ASP A 80 4.54 11.41 -2.76
CA ASP A 80 3.28 11.16 -3.45
C ASP A 80 2.34 10.27 -2.62
N TYR A 81 2.86 9.25 -1.92
CA TYR A 81 2.07 8.41 -1.01
C TYR A 81 1.55 9.21 0.19
N LEU A 82 2.34 10.15 0.73
CA LEU A 82 1.88 11.04 1.80
C LEU A 82 0.72 11.92 1.33
N TYR A 83 0.86 12.47 0.12
CA TYR A 83 -0.18 13.30 -0.48
C TYR A 83 -1.45 12.51 -0.76
N ASP A 84 -1.35 11.26 -1.20
CA ASP A 84 -2.51 10.38 -1.41
C ASP A 84 -3.27 10.14 -0.11
N LEU A 85 -2.55 9.85 0.98
CA LEU A 85 -3.18 9.66 2.30
C LEU A 85 -3.86 10.93 2.78
N TYR A 86 -3.23 12.09 2.59
CA TYR A 86 -3.83 13.39 2.88
C TYR A 86 -5.14 13.59 2.08
N GLN A 87 -5.09 13.35 0.76
CA GLN A 87 -6.26 13.50 -0.11
C GLN A 87 -7.39 12.54 0.28
N LEU A 88 -7.08 11.30 0.60
CA LEU A 88 -8.07 10.32 1.08
C LEU A 88 -8.81 10.83 2.32
N ILE A 89 -8.08 11.32 3.31
CA ILE A 89 -8.66 11.79 4.59
C ILE A 89 -9.49 13.06 4.38
N VAL A 90 -8.94 14.04 3.66
CA VAL A 90 -9.57 15.37 3.53
C VAL A 90 -10.76 15.36 2.58
N GLN A 91 -10.67 14.67 1.42
CA GLN A 91 -11.78 14.62 0.46
C GLN A 91 -13.01 13.91 1.02
N ASN A 92 -12.83 12.97 1.95
CA ASN A 92 -13.93 12.21 2.56
C ASN A 92 -14.31 12.70 3.97
N ASP A 93 -13.68 13.76 4.46
CA ASP A 93 -13.95 14.35 5.79
C ASP A 93 -13.80 13.32 6.94
N TYR A 94 -12.74 12.50 6.88
CA TYR A 94 -12.53 11.41 7.83
C TYR A 94 -11.81 11.81 9.13
N GLY A 95 -11.28 12.99 9.26
CA GLY A 95 -10.43 13.35 10.38
C GLY A 95 -11.15 13.60 11.71
N PRO A 96 -10.46 13.46 12.88
CA PRO A 96 -9.17 12.79 13.07
C PRO A 96 -9.30 11.26 13.10
N VAL A 97 -8.43 10.58 12.38
CA VAL A 97 -8.47 9.10 12.20
C VAL A 97 -7.46 8.36 13.09
N CYS A 98 -7.73 7.09 13.37
CA CYS A 98 -6.69 6.17 13.82
C CYS A 98 -5.98 5.60 12.58
N LEU A 99 -4.65 5.76 12.48
CA LEU A 99 -3.84 5.21 11.40
C LEU A 99 -3.22 3.88 11.84
N VAL A 100 -3.34 2.87 10.98
CA VAL A 100 -2.67 1.57 11.13
C VAL A 100 -1.89 1.31 9.85
N GLY A 101 -0.56 1.27 9.92
CA GLY A 101 0.28 1.06 8.74
C GLY A 101 1.21 -0.13 8.88
N HIS A 102 1.33 -0.94 7.83
CA HIS A 102 2.26 -2.05 7.75
C HIS A 102 3.38 -1.77 6.74
N SER A 103 4.63 -2.01 7.11
CA SER A 103 5.80 -1.90 6.22
C SER A 103 5.85 -0.53 5.52
N LEU A 104 5.71 -0.44 4.19
CA LEU A 104 5.61 0.83 3.45
C LEU A 104 4.47 1.71 4.01
N GLY A 105 3.29 1.14 4.27
CA GLY A 105 2.18 1.85 4.90
C GLY A 105 2.52 2.36 6.30
N GLY A 106 3.32 1.59 7.06
CA GLY A 106 3.83 2.02 8.37
C GLY A 106 4.74 3.25 8.28
N ALA A 107 5.63 3.28 7.28
CA ALA A 107 6.45 4.45 7.02
C ALA A 107 5.58 5.66 6.60
N ILE A 108 4.65 5.47 5.65
CA ILE A 108 3.74 6.52 5.18
C ILE A 108 2.96 7.12 6.36
N THR A 109 2.34 6.30 7.19
CA THR A 109 1.52 6.76 8.32
C THR A 109 2.35 7.45 9.40
N SER A 110 3.61 7.00 9.64
CA SER A 110 4.53 7.63 10.58
C SER A 110 4.91 9.05 10.15
N PHE A 111 5.29 9.22 8.88
CA PHE A 111 5.64 10.52 8.32
C PHE A 111 4.44 11.45 8.15
N PHE A 112 3.25 10.88 8.02
CA PHE A 112 2.03 11.66 7.94
C PHE A 112 1.62 12.23 9.30
N ALA A 113 1.76 11.46 10.37
CA ALA A 113 1.26 11.84 11.69
C ALA A 113 1.99 13.05 12.28
N GLY A 114 3.28 13.24 11.97
CA GLY A 114 4.06 14.37 12.47
C GLY A 114 3.54 15.72 11.97
N PRO A 115 3.49 15.96 10.64
CA PRO A 115 3.02 17.22 10.05
C PRO A 115 1.53 17.50 10.22
N TYR A 116 0.69 16.49 10.46
CA TYR A 116 -0.78 16.58 10.54
C TYR A 116 -1.36 15.98 11.82
N PRO A 117 -0.88 16.40 13.02
CA PRO A 117 -1.35 15.82 14.28
C PRO A 117 -2.86 16.06 14.52
N GLU A 118 -3.44 17.10 13.92
CA GLU A 118 -4.89 17.39 14.00
C GLU A 118 -5.75 16.39 13.23
N LEU A 119 -5.18 15.69 12.24
CA LEU A 119 -5.87 14.65 11.46
C LEU A 119 -5.67 13.25 12.02
N VAL A 120 -4.83 13.07 13.05
CA VAL A 120 -4.46 11.74 13.57
C VAL A 120 -4.77 11.64 15.04
N SER A 121 -5.73 10.79 15.40
CA SER A 121 -6.09 10.52 16.80
C SER A 121 -5.19 9.47 17.45
N LYS A 122 -4.75 8.48 16.68
CA LYS A 122 -3.85 7.38 17.11
C LYS A 122 -3.04 6.88 15.92
N LEU A 123 -1.83 6.36 16.23
CA LEU A 123 -0.95 5.76 15.24
C LEU A 123 -0.49 4.37 15.71
N VAL A 124 -0.65 3.37 14.84
CA VAL A 124 -0.12 2.01 15.00
C VAL A 124 0.77 1.67 13.82
N VAL A 125 2.04 1.36 14.08
CA VAL A 125 3.03 1.04 13.06
C VAL A 125 3.48 -0.41 13.22
N ILE A 126 3.31 -1.20 12.15
CA ILE A 126 3.72 -2.60 12.07
C ILE A 126 4.89 -2.68 11.08
N GLU A 127 6.12 -2.88 11.60
CA GLU A 127 7.36 -3.04 10.82
C GLU A 127 7.70 -1.88 9.86
N GLY A 128 7.22 -0.66 10.14
CA GLY A 128 7.40 0.51 9.24
C GLY A 128 8.54 1.45 9.61
N ILE A 129 9.05 1.40 10.85
CA ILE A 129 10.07 2.34 11.34
C ILE A 129 11.44 1.95 10.80
N GLY A 130 12.16 2.94 10.25
CA GLY A 130 13.54 2.77 9.79
C GLY A 130 13.72 2.07 8.45
N LEU A 131 12.68 1.86 7.67
CA LEU A 131 12.76 1.28 6.32
C LEU A 131 13.76 2.02 5.41
N TRP A 132 13.90 3.31 5.57
CA TRP A 132 14.77 4.19 4.79
C TRP A 132 16.24 4.16 5.23
N GLN A 133 16.53 3.72 6.47
CA GLN A 133 17.88 3.65 7.00
C GLN A 133 18.75 2.59 6.32
N ARG A 134 18.13 1.47 5.90
CA ARG A 134 18.87 0.34 5.33
C ARG A 134 19.58 0.65 4.01
N HIS A 135 19.14 1.69 3.29
CA HIS A 135 19.72 2.06 2.00
C HIS A 135 20.50 3.39 2.00
N ALA A 136 20.49 4.13 3.11
CA ALA A 136 21.03 5.50 3.13
C ALA A 136 22.50 5.62 3.58
N THR A 137 23.08 4.61 4.22
CA THR A 137 24.24 4.87 5.10
C THR A 137 25.62 4.55 4.54
N GLU A 138 25.76 3.80 3.45
CA GLU A 138 27.09 3.35 3.01
C GLU A 138 27.51 3.74 1.58
N LEU A 139 26.56 4.10 0.73
CA LEU A 139 26.84 4.45 -0.66
C LEU A 139 27.08 5.95 -0.85
N SER A 140 28.09 6.30 -1.62
CA SER A 140 28.27 7.67 -2.12
C SER A 140 27.10 8.10 -3.00
N LEU A 141 26.89 9.41 -3.17
CA LEU A 141 25.84 9.92 -4.05
C LEU A 141 25.94 9.36 -5.47
N GLY A 142 27.17 9.24 -6.00
CA GLY A 142 27.41 8.67 -7.33
C GLY A 142 26.95 7.22 -7.45
N GLU A 143 27.22 6.40 -6.43
CA GLU A 143 26.77 5.00 -6.37
C GLU A 143 25.24 4.89 -6.25
N LYS A 144 24.62 5.72 -5.42
CA LYS A 144 23.15 5.78 -5.32
C LYS A 144 22.50 6.13 -6.66
N LEU A 145 22.99 7.16 -7.35
CA LEU A 145 22.49 7.58 -8.66
C LEU A 145 22.63 6.46 -9.68
N ARG A 146 23.82 5.82 -9.75
CA ARG A 146 24.06 4.68 -10.63
C ARG A 146 23.10 3.53 -10.34
N THR A 147 22.98 3.11 -9.10
CA THR A 147 22.08 2.04 -8.68
C THR A 147 20.63 2.32 -9.07
N TRP A 148 20.18 3.55 -8.88
CA TRP A 148 18.82 3.94 -9.27
C TRP A 148 18.60 3.82 -10.79
N VAL A 149 19.54 4.32 -11.60
CA VAL A 149 19.47 4.23 -13.07
C VAL A 149 19.46 2.77 -13.53
N GLU A 150 20.40 1.96 -13.03
CA GLU A 150 20.51 0.54 -13.40
C GLU A 150 19.28 -0.27 -12.97
N THR A 151 18.73 0.02 -11.77
CA THR A 151 17.49 -0.58 -11.29
C THR A 151 16.32 -0.20 -12.18
N THR A 152 16.17 1.10 -12.50
CA THR A 152 15.11 1.59 -13.40
C THR A 152 15.20 0.92 -14.78
N GLN A 153 16.39 0.83 -15.35
CA GLN A 153 16.60 0.15 -16.64
C GLN A 153 16.21 -1.33 -16.55
N SER A 154 16.64 -2.03 -15.48
CA SER A 154 16.28 -3.44 -15.27
C SER A 154 14.77 -3.65 -15.12
N LEU A 155 14.05 -2.68 -14.55
CA LEU A 155 12.58 -2.74 -14.42
C LEU A 155 11.88 -2.47 -15.75
N ALA A 156 12.40 -1.57 -16.58
CA ALA A 156 11.85 -1.26 -17.90
C ALA A 156 11.81 -2.48 -18.82
N ASP A 157 12.81 -3.38 -18.70
CA ASP A 157 12.89 -4.60 -19.49
C ASP A 157 12.03 -5.76 -18.93
N ARG A 158 11.44 -5.60 -17.73
CA ARG A 158 10.66 -6.64 -17.07
C ARG A 158 9.20 -6.55 -17.44
N GLN A 159 8.69 -7.60 -18.07
CA GLN A 159 7.26 -7.81 -18.18
C GLN A 159 6.69 -8.40 -16.87
N PRO A 160 5.49 -7.96 -16.43
CA PRO A 160 4.79 -8.60 -15.32
C PRO A 160 4.65 -10.12 -15.57
N LYS A 161 4.97 -10.91 -14.54
CA LYS A 161 4.82 -12.37 -14.65
C LYS A 161 3.36 -12.72 -14.87
N ARG A 162 3.09 -13.47 -15.94
CA ARG A 162 1.75 -13.99 -16.25
C ARG A 162 1.59 -15.41 -15.76
N TYR A 163 0.40 -15.72 -15.28
CA TYR A 163 -0.04 -17.04 -14.84
C TYR A 163 -1.18 -17.50 -15.73
N ASP A 164 -1.16 -18.75 -16.17
CA ASP A 164 -2.18 -19.28 -17.10
C ASP A 164 -3.53 -19.46 -16.40
N SER A 165 -3.54 -19.60 -15.07
CA SER A 165 -4.76 -19.70 -14.27
C SER A 165 -4.63 -19.02 -12.91
N LEU A 166 -5.78 -18.76 -12.26
CA LEU A 166 -5.81 -18.32 -10.87
C LEU A 166 -5.17 -19.38 -9.93
N ALA A 167 -5.28 -20.67 -10.27
CA ALA A 167 -4.68 -21.74 -9.51
C ALA A 167 -3.13 -21.67 -9.53
N ASP A 168 -2.53 -21.32 -10.66
CA ASP A 168 -1.07 -21.15 -10.76
C ASP A 168 -0.59 -19.94 -9.95
N ALA A 169 -1.34 -18.82 -10.00
CA ALA A 169 -1.07 -17.65 -9.17
C ALA A 169 -1.19 -18.01 -7.67
N TYR A 170 -2.21 -18.77 -7.29
CA TYR A 170 -2.42 -19.25 -5.93
C TYR A 170 -1.28 -20.14 -5.44
N GLN A 171 -0.85 -21.11 -6.25
CA GLN A 171 0.31 -21.96 -5.92
C GLN A 171 1.57 -21.08 -5.68
N ARG A 172 1.77 -20.06 -6.50
CA ARG A 172 2.88 -19.13 -6.32
C ARG A 172 2.76 -18.34 -5.02
N MET A 173 1.54 -17.90 -4.65
CA MET A 173 1.28 -17.22 -3.37
C MET A 173 1.66 -18.13 -2.19
N GLN A 174 1.21 -19.37 -2.19
CA GLN A 174 1.54 -20.33 -1.13
C GLN A 174 3.04 -20.62 -1.02
N GLN A 175 3.73 -20.78 -2.17
CA GLN A 175 5.18 -21.01 -2.19
C GLN A 175 5.97 -19.82 -1.64
N ALA A 176 5.51 -18.60 -1.92
CA ALA A 176 6.16 -17.39 -1.45
C ALA A 176 5.87 -17.10 0.05
N ASN A 177 4.73 -17.58 0.56
CA ASN A 177 4.23 -17.30 1.90
C ASN A 177 3.74 -18.59 2.59
N PRO A 178 4.65 -19.52 2.96
CA PRO A 178 4.29 -20.83 3.48
C PRO A 178 3.58 -20.78 4.85
N GLN A 179 3.62 -19.63 5.53
CA GLN A 179 2.95 -19.39 6.82
C GLN A 179 1.45 -19.12 6.68
N LEU A 180 0.97 -18.79 5.47
CA LEU A 180 -0.45 -18.50 5.24
C LEU A 180 -1.27 -19.81 5.22
N SER A 181 -2.48 -19.75 5.77
CA SER A 181 -3.47 -20.81 5.54
C SER A 181 -3.86 -20.85 4.05
N ARG A 182 -4.48 -21.97 3.64
CA ARG A 182 -4.96 -22.11 2.25
C ARG A 182 -6.00 -21.05 1.90
N GLU A 183 -6.89 -20.76 2.83
CA GLU A 183 -7.96 -19.78 2.70
C GLU A 183 -7.38 -18.37 2.57
N GLN A 184 -6.41 -18.02 3.42
CA GLN A 184 -5.71 -16.72 3.35
C GLN A 184 -4.96 -16.57 2.03
N ALA A 185 -4.18 -17.56 1.62
CA ALA A 185 -3.45 -17.53 0.36
C ALA A 185 -4.38 -17.38 -0.85
N TYR A 186 -5.53 -18.09 -0.83
CA TYR A 186 -6.55 -17.98 -1.88
C TYR A 186 -7.19 -16.60 -1.90
N HIS A 187 -7.58 -16.06 -0.74
CA HIS A 187 -8.15 -14.73 -0.58
C HIS A 187 -7.23 -13.64 -1.13
N LEU A 188 -5.96 -13.65 -0.70
CA LEU A 188 -4.96 -12.70 -1.17
C LEU A 188 -4.70 -12.82 -2.68
N THR A 189 -4.71 -14.04 -3.22
CA THR A 189 -4.56 -14.25 -4.66
C THR A 189 -5.75 -13.71 -5.43
N LEU A 190 -6.96 -13.99 -4.98
CA LEU A 190 -8.20 -13.57 -5.64
C LEU A 190 -8.29 -12.04 -5.74
N HIS A 191 -7.98 -11.33 -4.66
CA HIS A 191 -8.06 -9.87 -4.61
C HIS A 191 -6.81 -9.17 -5.17
N GLY A 192 -5.64 -9.79 -5.03
CA GLY A 192 -4.36 -9.26 -5.48
C GLY A 192 -4.00 -9.55 -6.94
N SER A 193 -4.83 -10.27 -7.70
CA SER A 193 -4.59 -10.56 -9.11
C SER A 193 -5.69 -10.04 -10.03
N VAL A 194 -5.35 -9.77 -11.28
CA VAL A 194 -6.27 -9.36 -12.34
C VAL A 194 -6.21 -10.34 -13.50
N ARG A 195 -7.39 -10.68 -14.03
CA ARG A 195 -7.54 -11.49 -15.25
C ARG A 195 -7.52 -10.59 -16.47
N HIS A 196 -6.65 -10.89 -17.44
CA HIS A 196 -6.56 -10.21 -18.72
C HIS A 196 -7.51 -10.81 -19.76
N GLU A 197 -7.69 -10.10 -20.89
CA GLU A 197 -8.52 -10.54 -22.00
C GLU A 197 -8.09 -11.89 -22.61
N ASP A 198 -6.78 -12.20 -22.58
CA ASP A 198 -6.21 -13.48 -23.01
C ASP A 198 -6.45 -14.64 -22.01
N GLY A 199 -7.18 -14.35 -20.92
CA GLY A 199 -7.52 -15.31 -19.87
C GLY A 199 -6.47 -15.52 -18.79
N ARG A 200 -5.25 -14.98 -18.98
CA ARG A 200 -4.15 -15.09 -18.03
C ARG A 200 -4.26 -14.07 -16.89
N PHE A 201 -3.51 -14.31 -15.81
CA PHE A 201 -3.53 -13.50 -14.61
C PHE A 201 -2.18 -12.82 -14.38
N THR A 202 -2.19 -11.59 -13.83
CA THR A 202 -1.02 -10.93 -13.25
C THR A 202 -1.36 -10.42 -11.86
N TRP A 203 -0.33 -10.12 -11.06
CA TRP A 203 -0.52 -9.39 -9.82
C TRP A 203 -0.90 -7.93 -10.10
N LYS A 204 -1.72 -7.37 -9.21
CA LYS A 204 -2.19 -5.97 -9.26
C LYS A 204 -1.18 -5.00 -8.62
N TYR A 205 0.10 -5.17 -8.88
CA TYR A 205 1.10 -4.18 -8.47
C TYR A 205 2.09 -3.90 -9.59
N ASP A 206 2.49 -2.64 -9.68
CA ASP A 206 3.53 -2.22 -10.62
C ASP A 206 4.91 -2.62 -10.09
N ASN A 207 5.74 -3.18 -10.97
CA ASN A 207 7.11 -3.57 -10.62
C ASN A 207 7.97 -2.36 -10.18
N TYR A 208 7.64 -1.16 -10.65
CA TYR A 208 8.35 0.08 -10.30
C TYR A 208 8.12 0.53 -8.86
N THR A 209 7.10 0.02 -8.16
CA THR A 209 6.81 0.34 -6.76
C THR A 209 7.95 -0.03 -5.78
N TYR A 210 8.94 -0.77 -6.24
CA TYR A 210 10.13 -1.15 -5.46
C TYR A 210 11.32 -0.21 -5.69
N ASN A 211 11.27 0.68 -6.66
CA ASN A 211 12.33 1.62 -6.99
C ASN A 211 12.04 3.00 -6.39
N PHE A 212 12.19 3.09 -5.08
CA PHE A 212 12.01 4.35 -4.38
C PHE A 212 13.07 5.38 -4.74
N SER A 213 12.71 6.65 -4.68
CA SER A 213 13.63 7.77 -4.89
C SER A 213 14.84 7.66 -3.95
N ILE A 214 16.02 7.95 -4.50
CA ILE A 214 17.31 8.01 -3.77
C ILE A 214 17.41 9.21 -2.83
N MET A 215 16.54 10.19 -2.96
CA MET A 215 16.45 11.37 -2.09
C MET A 215 15.76 10.98 -0.78
N GLY A 216 16.41 10.08 -0.03
CA GLY A 216 15.88 9.60 1.25
C GLY A 216 15.84 10.70 2.30
N ILE A 217 14.76 10.74 3.06
CA ILE A 217 14.67 11.52 4.30
C ILE A 217 15.69 10.95 5.29
N ARG A 218 16.46 11.79 5.93
CA ARG A 218 17.49 11.36 6.88
C ARG A 218 16.83 10.96 8.21
N THR A 219 17.49 10.06 8.93
CA THR A 219 17.00 9.56 10.24
C THR A 219 16.87 10.66 11.28
N ASP A 220 17.81 11.60 11.28
CA ASP A 220 17.79 12.74 12.20
C ASP A 220 16.56 13.64 11.90
N GLU A 221 16.18 13.84 10.64
CA GLU A 221 14.96 14.56 10.24
C GLU A 221 13.68 13.80 10.66
N MET A 222 13.72 12.48 10.74
CA MET A 222 12.58 11.68 11.24
C MET A 222 12.34 11.83 12.73
N ILE A 223 13.41 12.06 13.52
CA ILE A 223 13.32 12.18 14.98
C ILE A 223 12.73 13.53 15.38
N GLU A 224 12.75 14.53 14.48
CA GLU A 224 12.20 15.86 14.70
C GLU A 224 10.68 15.92 14.46
N LEU A 225 10.08 14.89 13.86
CA LEU A 225 8.63 14.77 13.60
C LEU A 225 7.90 14.06 14.73
#